data_7d7f52b9892e4e55f998f5a49c73354c
#
_entry.id   7d7f52b9892e4e55f998f5a49c73354c
#
_cell.length_a   1.000
_cell.length_b   1.000
_cell.length_c   1.000
_cell.angle_alpha   90.00
_cell.angle_beta   90.00
_cell.angle_gamma   90.00
#
_symmetry.space_group_name_H-M   'P 1'
#
loop_
_entity.id
_entity.type
_entity.pdbx_description
1 polymer ?
#
loop_
_entity_poly.entity_id
_entity_poly.type
_entity_poly.pdbx_seq_one_letter_code
_entity_poly.pdbx_strand_id
1 'polypeptide(L)'
;KLIHYSTDYVYAGSNPNASEEDIPIPDKTWYAYSKLLADEHIIRHSEDYLIVRGSHRINPFPYDTAWQDQIGNFDDVDILVDQWIKLIKSEQKGVWNIGTPTKSMYEYASREKDVNSAPAPDHFPKDTTMDLTKLNNFLKTYDEI
;
A
#
# COMPACT_ATOMS: atom_id res chain seq x y z
N LYS A 1 -15.45 -14.12 -8.83
CA LYS A 1 -14.17 -13.57 -8.33
C LYS A 1 -14.43 -12.40 -7.40
N LEU A 2 -13.87 -12.45 -6.18
CA LEU A 2 -13.93 -11.35 -5.23
C LEU A 2 -12.70 -10.46 -5.38
N ILE A 3 -12.88 -9.15 -5.48
CA ILE A 3 -11.81 -8.17 -5.59
C ILE A 3 -11.90 -7.24 -4.40
N HIS A 4 -10.80 -7.13 -3.61
CA HIS A 4 -10.77 -6.39 -2.36
C HIS A 4 -9.56 -5.47 -2.28
N TYR A 5 -9.82 -4.21 -1.97
CA TYR A 5 -8.77 -3.23 -1.70
C TYR A 5 -8.49 -3.17 -0.20
N SER A 6 -7.30 -3.60 0.18
CA SER A 6 -6.79 -3.60 1.54
C SER A 6 -5.78 -2.45 1.75
N THR A 7 -4.91 -2.57 2.72
CA THR A 7 -4.00 -1.49 3.14
C THR A 7 -2.63 -2.04 3.54
N ASP A 8 -1.60 -1.22 3.36
CA ASP A 8 -0.26 -1.45 3.89
C ASP A 8 -0.20 -1.42 5.43
N TYR A 9 -1.20 -0.82 6.09
CA TYR A 9 -1.29 -0.78 7.56
C TYR A 9 -1.42 -2.17 8.20
N VAL A 10 -1.81 -3.18 7.45
CA VAL A 10 -1.80 -4.58 7.94
C VAL A 10 -0.38 -5.07 8.26
N TYR A 11 0.64 -4.42 7.73
CA TYR A 11 2.05 -4.72 8.00
C TYR A 11 2.71 -3.74 9.00
N ALA A 12 2.02 -2.69 9.40
CA ALA A 12 2.65 -1.57 10.13
C ALA A 12 3.15 -1.91 11.54
N GLY A 13 2.76 -3.05 12.09
CA GLY A 13 3.29 -3.60 13.34
C GLY A 13 4.37 -4.68 13.15
N SER A 14 4.69 -5.04 11.91
CA SER A 14 5.65 -6.08 11.56
C SER A 14 7.01 -5.50 11.14
N ASN A 15 7.87 -6.34 10.57
CA ASN A 15 9.13 -5.89 10.03
C ASN A 15 8.93 -4.97 8.81
N PRO A 16 9.79 -3.96 8.62
CA PRO A 16 9.79 -3.14 7.42
C PRO A 16 9.95 -3.98 6.15
N ASN A 17 9.47 -3.46 5.03
CA ASN A 17 9.58 -4.08 3.72
C ASN A 17 8.93 -5.48 3.64
N ALA A 18 7.74 -5.62 4.19
CA ALA A 18 7.00 -6.87 4.22
C ALA A 18 6.57 -7.34 2.83
N SER A 19 6.76 -8.63 2.55
CA SER A 19 6.28 -9.30 1.35
C SER A 19 4.88 -9.90 1.57
N GLU A 20 4.27 -10.36 0.48
CA GLU A 20 2.97 -11.05 0.55
C GLU A 20 3.04 -12.39 1.28
N GLU A 21 4.24 -12.98 1.41
CA GLU A 21 4.50 -14.23 2.13
C GLU A 21 4.70 -14.03 3.64
N ASP A 22 4.95 -12.80 4.08
CA ASP A 22 5.12 -12.50 5.49
C ASP A 22 3.78 -12.53 6.22
N ILE A 23 3.80 -12.98 7.47
CA ILE A 23 2.61 -12.93 8.33
C ILE A 23 2.34 -11.47 8.69
N PRO A 24 1.20 -10.90 8.29
CA PRO A 24 0.90 -9.53 8.62
C PRO A 24 0.73 -9.32 10.12
N ILE A 25 1.34 -8.26 10.63
CA ILE A 25 1.14 -7.79 12.01
C ILE A 25 0.66 -6.35 11.89
N PRO A 26 -0.62 -6.06 12.18
CA PRO A 26 -1.16 -4.71 12.04
C PRO A 26 -0.63 -3.78 13.14
N ASP A 27 -0.74 -2.49 12.91
CA ASP A 27 -0.57 -1.55 14.00
C ASP A 27 -1.72 -1.68 15.03
N LYS A 28 -1.64 -0.89 16.11
CA LYS A 28 -2.61 -0.96 17.20
C LYS A 28 -3.95 -0.28 16.91
N THR A 29 -4.18 0.18 15.68
CA THR A 29 -5.44 0.84 15.32
C THR A 29 -6.52 -0.17 14.99
N TRP A 30 -7.77 0.18 15.29
CA TRP A 30 -8.93 -0.62 14.85
C TRP A 30 -9.01 -0.69 13.33
N TYR A 31 -8.59 0.38 12.64
CA TYR A 31 -8.54 0.41 11.18
C TYR A 31 -7.68 -0.72 10.62
N ALA A 32 -6.41 -0.80 11.02
CA ALA A 32 -5.49 -1.83 10.54
C ALA A 32 -5.98 -3.25 10.89
N TYR A 33 -6.46 -3.44 12.12
CA TYR A 33 -6.97 -4.72 12.59
C TYR A 33 -8.21 -5.17 11.81
N SER A 34 -9.19 -4.29 11.61
CA SER A 34 -10.41 -4.62 10.86
C SER A 34 -10.14 -4.93 9.38
N LYS A 35 -9.18 -4.22 8.78
CA LYS A 35 -8.76 -4.50 7.40
C LYS A 35 -8.07 -5.86 7.31
N LEU A 36 -7.22 -6.21 8.26
CA LEU A 36 -6.60 -7.54 8.30
C LEU A 36 -7.63 -8.65 8.52
N LEU A 37 -8.63 -8.44 9.38
CA LEU A 37 -9.73 -9.40 9.56
C LEU A 37 -10.49 -9.65 8.25
N ALA A 38 -10.74 -8.60 7.46
CA ALA A 38 -11.38 -8.72 6.16
C ALA A 38 -10.52 -9.53 5.18
N ASP A 39 -9.22 -9.25 5.10
CA ASP A 39 -8.28 -10.02 4.29
C ASP A 39 -8.31 -11.51 4.66
N GLU A 40 -8.17 -11.82 5.94
CA GLU A 40 -8.15 -13.20 6.44
C GLU A 40 -9.48 -13.93 6.20
N HIS A 41 -10.61 -13.23 6.35
CA HIS A 41 -11.91 -13.81 6.04
C HIS A 41 -12.01 -14.19 4.56
N ILE A 42 -11.59 -13.32 3.66
CA ILE A 42 -11.60 -13.59 2.22
C ILE A 42 -10.69 -14.77 1.87
N ILE A 43 -9.47 -14.79 2.40
CA ILE A 43 -8.49 -15.87 2.16
C ILE A 43 -9.05 -17.23 2.57
N ARG A 44 -9.76 -17.29 3.68
CA ARG A 44 -10.29 -18.54 4.24
C ARG A 44 -11.57 -19.03 3.56
N HIS A 45 -12.38 -18.15 2.99
CA HIS A 45 -13.74 -18.47 2.52
C HIS A 45 -13.94 -18.25 1.02
N SER A 46 -12.94 -17.79 0.29
CA SER A 46 -13.01 -17.60 -1.16
C SER A 46 -11.86 -18.30 -1.87
N GLU A 47 -12.17 -19.08 -2.88
CA GLU A 47 -11.15 -19.74 -3.72
C GLU A 47 -10.68 -18.83 -4.87
N ASP A 48 -11.49 -17.86 -5.27
CA ASP A 48 -11.20 -16.95 -6.37
C ASP A 48 -11.27 -15.49 -5.89
N TYR A 49 -10.12 -14.98 -5.47
CA TYR A 49 -10.00 -13.61 -4.96
C TYR A 49 -8.74 -12.91 -5.46
N LEU A 50 -8.80 -11.58 -5.46
CA LEU A 50 -7.68 -10.68 -5.60
C LEU A 50 -7.73 -9.66 -4.46
N ILE A 51 -6.75 -9.68 -3.59
CA ILE A 51 -6.56 -8.69 -2.53
C ILE A 51 -5.36 -7.83 -2.90
N VAL A 52 -5.52 -6.51 -2.96
CA VAL A 52 -4.40 -5.59 -3.13
C VAL A 52 -4.19 -4.82 -1.83
N ARG A 53 -2.93 -4.74 -1.39
CA ARG A 53 -2.49 -3.99 -0.22
C ARG A 53 -1.71 -2.79 -0.70
N GLY A 54 -2.19 -1.60 -0.40
CA GLY A 54 -1.57 -0.36 -0.83
C GLY A 54 -2.14 0.83 -0.10
N SER A 55 -1.57 1.99 -0.37
CA SER A 55 -1.98 3.24 0.26
C SER A 55 -1.87 4.37 -0.75
N HIS A 56 -3.01 4.87 -1.21
CA HIS A 56 -3.07 6.00 -2.12
C HIS A 56 -3.12 7.32 -1.36
N ARG A 57 -2.74 8.39 -2.06
CA ARG A 57 -2.82 9.76 -1.56
C ARG A 57 -3.55 10.64 -2.56
N ILE A 58 -4.16 11.70 -2.03
CA ILE A 58 -4.85 12.70 -2.84
C ILE A 58 -3.81 13.63 -3.46
N ASN A 59 -3.94 13.88 -4.75
CA ASN A 59 -3.15 14.85 -5.47
C ASN A 59 -4.08 15.99 -5.97
N PRO A 60 -3.76 17.27 -5.69
CA PRO A 60 -2.62 17.76 -4.90
C PRO A 60 -2.75 17.42 -3.41
N PHE A 61 -1.60 17.33 -2.73
CA PHE A 61 -1.56 17.06 -1.29
C PHE A 61 -2.31 18.15 -0.52
N PRO A 62 -3.31 17.80 0.33
CA PRO A 62 -4.28 18.79 0.85
C PRO A 62 -3.79 19.60 2.04
N TYR A 63 -2.63 19.26 2.63
CA TYR A 63 -2.14 19.89 3.84
C TYR A 63 -0.93 20.78 3.59
N ASP A 64 -0.65 21.71 4.51
CA ASP A 64 0.51 22.60 4.45
C ASP A 64 1.75 22.00 5.13
N THR A 65 1.59 20.91 5.86
CA THR A 65 2.66 20.20 6.55
C THR A 65 2.61 18.71 6.21
N ALA A 66 3.76 18.13 5.90
CA ALA A 66 3.88 16.70 5.62
C ALA A 66 4.95 16.05 6.52
N TRP A 67 4.74 14.78 6.85
CA TRP A 67 5.60 14.05 7.77
C TRP A 67 6.88 13.56 7.08
N GLN A 68 8.01 13.93 7.66
CA GLN A 68 9.33 13.58 7.12
C GLN A 68 9.80 12.19 7.51
N ASP A 69 9.21 11.61 8.57
CA ASP A 69 9.59 10.32 9.16
C ASP A 69 8.53 9.23 8.99
N GLN A 70 7.48 9.49 8.21
CA GLN A 70 6.59 8.44 7.73
C GLN A 70 7.01 8.03 6.33
N ILE A 71 7.46 6.78 6.18
CA ILE A 71 7.92 6.21 4.91
C ILE A 71 7.03 5.06 4.46
N GLY A 72 6.84 4.93 3.17
CA GLY A 72 6.02 3.88 2.57
C GLY A 72 6.12 3.88 1.05
N ASN A 73 5.28 3.06 0.44
CA ASN A 73 5.21 2.88 -1.01
C ASN A 73 3.95 3.53 -1.62
N PHE A 74 3.39 4.48 -0.89
CA PHE A 74 2.21 5.23 -1.31
C PHE A 74 2.49 6.14 -2.50
N ASP A 75 1.46 6.43 -3.29
CA ASP A 75 1.50 7.36 -4.40
C ASP A 75 0.10 7.89 -4.73
N ASP A 76 0.00 8.62 -5.84
CA ASP A 76 -1.27 9.13 -6.34
C ASP A 76 -2.25 7.99 -6.61
N VAL A 77 -3.52 8.24 -6.39
CA VAL A 77 -4.58 7.26 -6.61
C VAL A 77 -4.58 6.70 -8.03
N ASP A 78 -4.33 7.54 -9.03
CA ASP A 78 -4.33 7.13 -10.44
C ASP A 78 -3.24 6.10 -10.75
N ILE A 79 -2.06 6.25 -10.12
CA ILE A 79 -0.95 5.31 -10.30
C ILE A 79 -1.29 3.95 -9.70
N LEU A 80 -1.83 3.92 -8.47
CA LEU A 80 -2.18 2.68 -7.82
C LEU A 80 -3.36 1.98 -8.49
N VAL A 81 -4.34 2.75 -8.97
CA VAL A 81 -5.49 2.22 -9.70
C VAL A 81 -5.05 1.61 -11.04
N ASP A 82 -4.09 2.22 -11.74
CA ASP A 82 -3.54 1.63 -12.97
C ASP A 82 -2.90 0.26 -12.70
N GLN A 83 -2.08 0.15 -11.66
CA GLN A 83 -1.50 -1.13 -11.24
C GLN A 83 -2.58 -2.17 -10.93
N TRP A 84 -3.61 -1.77 -10.19
CA TRP A 84 -4.72 -2.64 -9.82
C TRP A 84 -5.52 -3.13 -11.03
N ILE A 85 -5.82 -2.21 -11.97
CA ILE A 85 -6.52 -2.55 -13.22
C ILE A 85 -5.70 -3.55 -14.06
N LYS A 86 -4.38 -3.39 -14.14
CA LYS A 86 -3.49 -4.35 -14.83
C LYS A 86 -3.59 -5.74 -14.21
N LEU A 87 -3.59 -5.85 -12.88
CA LEU A 87 -3.78 -7.12 -12.17
C LEU A 87 -5.15 -7.76 -12.46
N ILE A 88 -6.21 -6.95 -12.48
CA ILE A 88 -7.57 -7.42 -12.79
C ILE A 88 -7.67 -7.93 -14.24
N LYS A 89 -7.18 -7.15 -15.20
CA LYS A 89 -7.22 -7.51 -16.63
C LYS A 89 -6.41 -8.76 -16.95
N SER A 90 -5.33 -8.99 -16.20
CA SER A 90 -4.51 -10.21 -16.32
C SER A 90 -5.01 -11.37 -15.46
N GLU A 91 -6.22 -11.26 -14.90
CA GLU A 91 -6.86 -12.30 -14.08
C GLU A 91 -6.01 -12.77 -12.89
N GLN A 92 -5.13 -11.90 -12.38
CA GLN A 92 -4.29 -12.25 -11.23
C GLN A 92 -5.14 -12.60 -10.00
N LYS A 93 -4.60 -13.47 -9.15
CA LYS A 93 -5.26 -13.97 -7.93
C LYS A 93 -4.34 -13.85 -6.72
N GLY A 94 -4.93 -14.02 -5.54
CA GLY A 94 -4.20 -13.99 -4.27
C GLY A 94 -3.95 -12.58 -3.76
N VAL A 95 -2.92 -12.44 -2.94
CA VAL A 95 -2.52 -11.17 -2.32
C VAL A 95 -1.42 -10.49 -3.12
N TRP A 96 -1.54 -9.19 -3.31
CA TRP A 96 -0.58 -8.36 -4.03
C TRP A 96 -0.32 -7.06 -3.27
N ASN A 97 0.94 -6.79 -2.98
CA ASN A 97 1.38 -5.46 -2.57
C ASN A 97 1.44 -4.56 -3.81
N ILE A 98 0.83 -3.38 -3.74
CA ILE A 98 0.88 -2.39 -4.82
C ILE A 98 1.44 -1.06 -4.30
N GLY A 99 2.17 -0.37 -5.15
CA GLY A 99 2.81 0.89 -4.78
C GLY A 99 3.94 1.28 -5.71
N THR A 100 4.71 2.25 -5.27
CA THR A 100 5.87 2.80 -5.98
C THR A 100 7.09 2.82 -5.06
N PRO A 101 8.29 3.18 -5.53
CA PRO A 101 9.49 3.20 -4.69
C PRO A 101 9.29 3.95 -3.38
N THR A 102 9.90 3.44 -2.32
CA THR A 102 9.82 4.01 -0.97
C THR A 102 10.14 5.50 -0.95
N LYS A 103 9.31 6.26 -0.27
CA LYS A 103 9.47 7.70 -0.04
C LYS A 103 8.84 8.12 1.28
N SER A 104 9.26 9.26 1.81
CA SER A 104 8.56 9.88 2.94
C SER A 104 7.30 10.62 2.46
N MET A 105 6.38 10.90 3.40
CA MET A 105 5.22 11.74 3.10
C MET A 105 5.66 13.14 2.67
N TYR A 106 6.72 13.66 3.26
CA TYR A 106 7.29 14.96 2.87
C TYR A 106 7.83 14.94 1.42
N GLU A 107 8.58 13.90 1.04
CA GLU A 107 9.06 13.75 -0.36
C GLU A 107 7.89 13.66 -1.34
N TYR A 108 6.84 12.91 -0.99
CA TYR A 108 5.63 12.84 -1.81
C TYR A 108 4.97 14.21 -1.99
N ALA A 109 4.69 14.89 -0.88
CA ALA A 109 3.96 16.16 -0.88
C ALA A 109 4.73 17.30 -1.57
N SER A 110 6.07 17.32 -1.43
CA SER A 110 6.93 18.37 -1.99
C SER A 110 7.13 18.26 -3.50
N ARG A 111 6.65 17.20 -4.15
CA ARG A 111 6.77 17.07 -5.60
C ARG A 111 6.02 18.16 -6.37
N GLU A 112 4.91 18.66 -5.83
CA GLU A 112 4.01 19.55 -6.55
C GLU A 112 3.75 20.89 -5.87
N LYS A 113 4.08 21.01 -4.58
CA LYS A 113 3.92 22.26 -3.85
C LYS A 113 4.93 22.36 -2.71
N ASP A 114 5.17 23.58 -2.25
CA ASP A 114 5.93 23.81 -1.03
C ASP A 114 5.11 23.40 0.19
N VAL A 115 5.69 22.53 1.02
CA VAL A 115 5.10 22.09 2.28
C VAL A 115 6.13 22.20 3.40
N ASN A 116 5.67 22.41 4.62
CA ASN A 116 6.51 22.32 5.80
C ASN A 116 6.75 20.86 6.18
N SER A 117 7.92 20.54 6.70
CA SER A 117 8.21 19.21 7.24
C SER A 117 7.99 19.18 8.75
N ALA A 118 7.48 18.07 9.25
CA ALA A 118 7.32 17.80 10.67
C ALA A 118 7.41 16.28 10.93
N PRO A 119 7.73 15.86 12.17
CA PRO A 119 7.62 14.45 12.52
C PRO A 119 6.15 14.02 12.57
N ALA A 120 5.89 12.77 12.23
CA ALA A 120 4.57 12.17 12.40
C ALA A 120 4.21 12.06 13.90
N PRO A 121 2.94 12.27 14.27
CA PRO A 121 2.49 11.98 15.64
C PRO A 121 2.77 10.51 16.01
N ASP A 122 3.07 10.26 17.29
CA ASP A 122 3.49 8.94 17.78
C ASP A 122 2.48 7.81 17.56
N HIS A 123 1.20 8.15 17.43
CA HIS A 123 0.13 7.15 17.17
C HIS A 123 -0.01 6.73 15.71
N PHE A 124 0.71 7.38 14.79
CA PHE A 124 0.78 6.94 13.39
C PHE A 124 1.96 6.00 13.16
N PRO A 125 1.80 4.97 12.34
CA PRO A 125 2.93 4.12 11.96
C PRO A 125 3.93 4.93 11.13
N LYS A 126 5.21 4.76 11.42
CA LYS A 126 6.29 5.48 10.72
C LYS A 126 6.83 4.72 9.52
N ASP A 127 6.76 3.41 9.55
CA ASP A 127 7.24 2.56 8.46
C ASP A 127 6.11 1.64 8.00
N THR A 128 5.60 1.91 6.79
CA THR A 128 4.59 1.09 6.12
C THR A 128 5.15 0.49 4.82
N THR A 129 6.48 0.35 4.73
CA THR A 129 7.14 -0.17 3.53
C THR A 129 6.77 -1.61 3.24
N MET A 130 6.65 -1.91 1.95
CA MET A 130 6.34 -3.23 1.44
C MET A 130 7.39 -3.67 0.42
N ASP A 131 7.62 -4.98 0.34
CA ASP A 131 8.35 -5.57 -0.77
C ASP A 131 7.45 -5.58 -2.02
N LEU A 132 7.89 -4.90 -3.07
CA LEU A 132 7.18 -4.80 -4.35
C LEU A 132 7.78 -5.69 -5.44
N THR A 133 8.64 -6.63 -5.09
CA THR A 133 9.32 -7.50 -6.08
C THR A 133 8.32 -8.24 -6.96
N LYS A 134 7.28 -8.81 -6.38
CA LYS A 134 6.21 -9.52 -7.10
C LYS A 134 5.51 -8.61 -8.12
N LEU A 135 5.12 -7.41 -7.69
CA LEU A 135 4.49 -6.41 -8.54
C LEU A 135 5.42 -5.96 -9.67
N ASN A 136 6.67 -5.62 -9.34
CA ASN A 136 7.63 -5.12 -10.32
C ASN A 136 7.93 -6.15 -11.41
N ASN A 137 8.04 -7.42 -11.06
CA ASN A 137 8.22 -8.50 -12.03
C ASN A 137 7.00 -8.66 -12.94
N PHE A 138 5.80 -8.58 -12.38
CA PHE A 138 4.56 -8.61 -13.15
C PHE A 138 4.46 -7.44 -14.12
N LEU A 139 4.71 -6.20 -13.67
CA LEU A 139 4.60 -5.01 -14.50
C LEU A 139 5.59 -5.04 -15.68
N LYS A 140 6.82 -5.48 -15.47
CA LYS A 140 7.79 -5.67 -16.57
C LYS A 140 7.23 -6.58 -17.65
N THR A 141 6.69 -7.72 -17.27
CA THR A 141 6.12 -8.68 -18.22
C THR A 141 4.86 -8.14 -18.89
N TYR A 142 4.04 -7.39 -18.16
CA TYR A 142 2.81 -6.79 -18.69
C TYR A 142 3.09 -5.74 -19.75
N ASP A 143 4.08 -4.87 -19.53
CA ASP A 143 4.42 -3.77 -20.43
C ASP A 143 5.21 -4.24 -21.68
N GLU A 144 5.69 -5.50 -21.71
CA GLU A 144 6.35 -6.11 -22.87
C GLU A 144 5.37 -6.75 -23.88
N ILE A 145 4.07 -6.83 -23.57
CA ILE A 145 3.02 -7.39 -24.43
C ILE A 145 2.33 -6.29 -25.25
#